data_b79e007acf884e0accb2cebaec08ee1e
#
_entry.id   b79e007acf884e0accb2cebaec08ee1e
#
_cell.length_a   1.000
_cell.length_b   1.000
_cell.length_c   1.000
_cell.angle_alpha   90.00
_cell.angle_beta   90.00
_cell.angle_gamma   90.00
#
_symmetry.space_group_name_H-M   'P 1'
#
loop_
_entity.id
_entity.type
_entity.pdbx_description
1 polymer ?
#
loop_
_entity_poly.entity_id
_entity_poly.type
_entity_poly.pdbx_seq_one_letter_code
_entity_poly.pdbx_strand_id
1 'polypeptide(L)'
;MVDKRGQGCSHPPSRYERIVLPDQEFLGNTLIRADLNSPIQNKEVQDNFRIAKAIENLEEIRLNSKSVTFLSHLGRPNGRDDKFSLKPVAKEMSNLLGEEIIFIDTIKNNEIKENLEKNPGRIFLLENLRFYDEELNNNLDF
;
A
#
# COMPACT_ATOMS: atom_id res chain seq x y z
N MET A 1 -14.21 -19.38 -10.81
CA MET A 1 -15.58 -19.87 -10.62
C MET A 1 -16.09 -20.43 -11.94
N VAL A 2 -16.62 -21.60 -11.93
CA VAL A 2 -17.14 -22.26 -13.14
C VAL A 2 -18.66 -22.13 -13.10
N ASP A 3 -19.28 -21.87 -14.25
CA ASP A 3 -20.73 -21.84 -14.32
C ASP A 3 -21.33 -23.26 -14.16
N LYS A 4 -22.64 -23.35 -14.08
CA LYS A 4 -23.35 -24.64 -13.93
C LYS A 4 -23.13 -25.62 -15.10
N ARG A 5 -22.50 -25.19 -16.18
CA ARG A 5 -22.19 -25.98 -17.39
C ARG A 5 -20.70 -26.37 -17.42
N GLY A 6 -19.92 -26.06 -16.40
CA GLY A 6 -18.51 -26.32 -16.35
C GLY A 6 -17.65 -25.37 -17.19
N GLN A 7 -18.22 -24.27 -17.66
CA GLN A 7 -17.51 -23.25 -18.41
C GLN A 7 -16.97 -22.18 -17.47
N GLY A 8 -15.73 -21.75 -17.70
CA GLY A 8 -15.12 -20.66 -16.95
C GLY A 8 -15.91 -19.36 -17.11
N CYS A 9 -15.81 -18.50 -16.10
CA CYS A 9 -16.36 -17.17 -16.13
C CYS A 9 -15.83 -16.41 -17.35
N SER A 10 -16.71 -15.82 -18.18
CA SER A 10 -16.34 -15.13 -19.43
C SER A 10 -15.69 -13.75 -19.19
N HIS A 11 -15.48 -13.34 -17.97
CA HIS A 11 -14.86 -12.07 -17.64
C HIS A 11 -13.34 -12.22 -17.74
N PRO A 12 -12.66 -11.38 -18.53
CA PRO A 12 -11.22 -11.30 -18.41
C PRO A 12 -10.87 -10.88 -16.97
N PRO A 13 -9.82 -11.47 -16.36
CA PRO A 13 -9.39 -11.02 -15.05
C PRO A 13 -9.16 -9.52 -15.09
N SER A 14 -9.74 -8.79 -14.14
CA SER A 14 -9.46 -7.37 -14.03
C SER A 14 -7.96 -7.19 -13.75
N ARG A 15 -7.37 -6.08 -14.19
CA ARG A 15 -5.96 -5.76 -13.87
C ARG A 15 -5.66 -5.79 -12.36
N TYR A 16 -6.70 -5.79 -11.57
CA TYR A 16 -6.65 -5.72 -10.12
C TYR A 16 -7.08 -7.01 -9.44
N GLU A 17 -7.45 -8.03 -10.21
CA GLU A 17 -7.66 -9.34 -9.65
C GLU A 17 -6.31 -9.90 -9.22
N ARG A 18 -6.17 -9.98 -7.93
CA ARG A 18 -4.98 -10.54 -7.33
C ARG A 18 -4.90 -12.03 -7.63
N ILE A 19 -3.78 -12.46 -8.19
CA ILE A 19 -3.47 -13.87 -8.24
C ILE A 19 -3.13 -14.30 -6.81
N VAL A 20 -4.10 -14.90 -6.14
CA VAL A 20 -3.85 -15.59 -4.87
C VAL A 20 -3.32 -16.97 -5.24
N LEU A 21 -2.08 -17.21 -4.90
CA LEU A 21 -1.53 -18.56 -4.93
C LEU A 21 -1.90 -19.23 -3.61
N PRO A 22 -2.83 -20.20 -3.61
CA PRO A 22 -3.46 -20.66 -2.38
C PRO A 22 -2.53 -21.37 -1.38
N ASP A 23 -1.33 -21.74 -1.78
CA ASP A 23 -0.41 -22.54 -0.97
C ASP A 23 0.91 -21.84 -0.62
N GLN A 24 0.97 -20.50 -0.77
CA GLN A 24 2.18 -19.76 -0.38
C GLN A 24 2.04 -19.17 1.02
N GLU A 25 2.77 -19.72 1.96
CA GLU A 25 3.03 -19.06 3.23
C GLU A 25 4.03 -17.91 3.01
N PHE A 26 3.55 -16.68 3.08
CA PHE A 26 4.42 -15.50 3.10
C PHE A 26 5.01 -15.33 4.49
N LEU A 27 6.08 -16.03 4.81
CA LEU A 27 6.74 -15.94 6.12
C LEU A 27 7.57 -14.66 6.29
N GLY A 28 7.55 -13.76 5.31
CA GLY A 28 8.32 -12.53 5.28
C GLY A 28 7.48 -11.24 5.40
N ASN A 29 8.17 -10.13 5.32
CA ASN A 29 7.55 -8.81 5.19
C ASN A 29 7.01 -8.64 3.77
N THR A 30 5.77 -8.22 3.63
CA THR A 30 5.12 -8.03 2.34
C THR A 30 5.10 -6.55 1.97
N LEU A 31 5.57 -6.23 0.77
CA LEU A 31 5.46 -4.89 0.18
C LEU A 31 4.31 -4.87 -0.81
N ILE A 32 3.44 -3.87 -0.67
CA ILE A 32 2.31 -3.65 -1.58
C ILE A 32 2.46 -2.28 -2.23
N ARG A 33 2.69 -2.25 -3.53
CA ARG A 33 2.58 -1.00 -4.30
C ARG A 33 1.12 -0.81 -4.67
N ALA A 34 0.49 0.23 -4.13
CA ALA A 34 -0.92 0.52 -4.35
C ALA A 34 -1.12 1.93 -4.93
N ASP A 35 -2.21 2.11 -5.66
CA ASP A 35 -2.65 3.45 -6.07
C ASP A 35 -3.49 4.07 -4.95
N LEU A 36 -2.84 4.87 -4.13
CA LEU A 36 -3.47 5.64 -3.04
C LEU A 36 -3.60 7.13 -3.39
N ASN A 37 -3.48 7.47 -4.68
CA ASN A 37 -3.55 8.85 -5.16
C ASN A 37 -4.98 9.38 -5.05
N SER A 38 -5.28 10.00 -3.94
CA SER A 38 -6.59 10.53 -3.58
C SER A 38 -6.52 12.03 -3.37
N PRO A 39 -7.58 12.80 -3.71
CA PRO A 39 -7.59 14.24 -3.48
C PRO A 39 -7.53 14.56 -1.99
N ILE A 40 -6.62 15.44 -1.62
CA ILE A 40 -6.40 15.91 -0.25
C ILE A 40 -6.63 17.41 -0.18
N GLN A 41 -7.47 17.83 0.76
CA GLN A 41 -7.68 19.23 1.10
C GLN A 41 -7.61 19.41 2.63
N ASN A 42 -6.97 20.48 3.08
CA ASN A 42 -6.83 20.76 4.51
C ASN A 42 -6.27 19.57 5.32
N LYS A 43 -5.34 18.82 4.73
CA LYS A 43 -4.74 17.60 5.33
C LYS A 43 -5.75 16.47 5.58
N GLU A 44 -6.84 16.45 4.83
CA GLU A 44 -7.86 15.40 4.87
C GLU A 44 -8.13 14.84 3.48
N VAL A 45 -8.31 13.52 3.42
CA VAL A 45 -8.69 12.83 2.18
C VAL A 45 -10.16 13.14 1.87
N GLN A 46 -10.42 13.61 0.64
CA GLN A 46 -11.76 13.98 0.19
C GLN A 46 -12.52 12.82 -0.45
N ASP A 47 -11.80 11.89 -1.06
CA ASP A 47 -12.36 10.69 -1.67
C ASP A 47 -11.47 9.50 -1.34
N ASN A 48 -12.01 8.54 -0.61
CA ASN A 48 -11.28 7.37 -0.13
C ASN A 48 -11.49 6.10 -0.97
N PHE A 49 -12.12 6.19 -2.14
CA PHE A 49 -12.44 5.01 -2.95
C PHE A 49 -11.21 4.16 -3.27
N ARG A 50 -10.12 4.78 -3.72
CA ARG A 50 -8.86 4.06 -4.04
C ARG A 50 -8.22 3.43 -2.81
N ILE A 51 -8.28 4.14 -1.70
CA ILE A 51 -7.75 3.64 -0.42
C ILE A 51 -8.55 2.42 0.04
N ALA A 52 -9.87 2.51 0.03
CA ALA A 52 -10.74 1.39 0.38
C ALA A 52 -10.49 0.16 -0.51
N LYS A 53 -10.31 0.36 -1.81
CA LYS A 53 -9.95 -0.70 -2.75
C LYS A 53 -8.58 -1.33 -2.46
N ALA A 54 -7.61 -0.53 -2.10
CA ALA A 54 -6.26 -1.01 -1.80
C ALA A 54 -6.23 -1.93 -0.56
N ILE A 55 -7.11 -1.72 0.39
CA ILE A 55 -7.18 -2.48 1.65
C ILE A 55 -8.23 -3.60 1.66
N GLU A 56 -9.01 -3.74 0.58
CA GLU A 56 -10.14 -4.69 0.50
C GLU A 56 -9.74 -6.14 0.85
N ASN A 57 -8.55 -6.58 0.45
CA ASN A 57 -8.06 -7.95 0.68
C ASN A 57 -6.91 -8.02 1.69
N LEU A 58 -6.76 -6.99 2.50
CA LEU A 58 -5.61 -6.87 3.39
C LEU A 58 -5.54 -7.97 4.43
N GLU A 59 -6.68 -8.38 5.00
CA GLU A 59 -6.73 -9.43 6.02
C GLU A 59 -6.15 -10.76 5.52
N GLU A 60 -6.47 -11.13 4.29
CA GLU A 60 -5.93 -12.34 3.68
C GLU A 60 -4.41 -12.27 3.49
N ILE A 61 -3.91 -11.10 3.09
CA ILE A 61 -2.47 -10.87 2.95
C ILE A 61 -1.78 -10.93 4.32
N ARG A 62 -2.39 -10.35 5.35
CA ARG A 62 -1.84 -10.33 6.71
C ARG A 62 -1.67 -11.71 7.31
N LEU A 63 -2.62 -12.62 7.08
CA LEU A 63 -2.55 -13.99 7.60
C LEU A 63 -1.26 -14.71 7.18
N ASN A 64 -0.70 -14.33 6.04
CA ASN A 64 0.47 -14.97 5.45
C ASN A 64 1.71 -14.05 5.47
N SER A 65 1.67 -12.95 6.20
CA SER A 65 2.75 -11.95 6.21
C SER A 65 3.20 -11.65 7.63
N LYS A 66 4.49 -11.48 7.82
CA LYS A 66 5.08 -11.02 9.07
C LYS A 66 4.74 -9.54 9.33
N SER A 67 4.73 -8.74 8.29
CA SER A 67 4.25 -7.36 8.28
C SER A 67 3.82 -6.97 6.86
N VAL A 68 3.04 -5.92 6.74
CA VAL A 68 2.61 -5.37 5.44
C VAL A 68 3.01 -3.91 5.36
N THR A 69 3.71 -3.54 4.29
CA THR A 69 4.13 -2.17 4.04
C THR A 69 3.58 -1.70 2.70
N PHE A 70 2.82 -0.60 2.72
CA PHE A 70 2.30 0.03 1.52
C PHE A 70 3.29 1.05 0.97
N LEU A 71 3.43 1.03 -0.36
CA LEU A 71 4.17 2.00 -1.15
C LEU A 71 3.21 2.70 -2.10
N SER A 72 3.29 4.00 -2.20
CA SER A 72 2.47 4.75 -3.14
C SER A 72 3.08 6.09 -3.52
N HIS A 73 2.42 6.77 -4.46
CA HIS A 73 2.73 8.14 -4.82
C HIS A 73 1.47 9.01 -4.75
N LEU A 74 1.66 10.30 -4.61
CA LEU A 74 0.61 11.31 -4.61
C LEU A 74 1.04 12.50 -5.46
N GLY A 75 0.22 12.85 -6.46
CA GLY A 75 0.46 14.00 -7.32
C GLY A 75 1.78 13.95 -8.09
N ARG A 76 2.30 15.12 -8.40
CA ARG A 76 3.57 15.31 -9.12
C ARG A 76 4.42 16.37 -8.41
N PRO A 77 4.94 16.07 -7.23
CA PRO A 77 5.77 17.02 -6.49
C PRO A 77 7.11 17.23 -7.21
N ASN A 78 7.67 18.41 -7.02
CA ASN A 78 9.05 18.73 -7.38
C ASN A 78 9.88 18.75 -6.09
N GLY A 79 10.39 17.57 -5.70
CA GLY A 79 11.00 17.38 -4.39
C GLY A 79 9.96 17.22 -3.27
N ARG A 80 10.44 17.31 -2.03
CA ARG A 80 9.57 17.13 -0.85
C ARG A 80 8.65 18.35 -0.66
N ASP A 81 7.35 18.09 -0.62
CA ASP A 81 6.31 19.10 -0.36
C ASP A 81 5.22 18.46 0.51
N ASP A 82 4.95 19.05 1.66
CA ASP A 82 3.95 18.54 2.61
C ASP A 82 2.53 18.43 2.05
N LYS A 83 2.21 19.18 1.02
CA LYS A 83 0.93 19.08 0.28
C LYS A 83 0.75 17.71 -0.38
N PHE A 84 1.84 17.05 -0.71
CA PHE A 84 1.88 15.75 -1.34
C PHE A 84 2.30 14.63 -0.40
N SER A 85 2.32 14.88 0.92
CA SER A 85 2.58 13.84 1.92
C SER A 85 1.45 12.82 1.95
N LEU A 86 1.82 11.55 2.11
CA LEU A 86 0.87 10.45 2.31
C LEU A 86 0.40 10.29 3.76
N LYS A 87 0.84 11.16 4.66
CA LYS A 87 0.40 11.11 6.07
C LYS A 87 -1.12 11.18 6.25
N PRO A 88 -1.88 12.05 5.53
CA PRO A 88 -3.34 12.02 5.58
C PRO A 88 -3.95 10.71 5.09
N VAL A 89 -3.31 10.05 4.12
CA VAL A 89 -3.73 8.73 3.62
C VAL A 89 -3.57 7.67 4.71
N ALA A 90 -2.46 7.68 5.46
CA ALA A 90 -2.26 6.78 6.59
C ALA A 90 -3.36 6.95 7.65
N LYS A 91 -3.75 8.18 7.94
CA LYS A 91 -4.86 8.47 8.85
C LYS A 91 -6.19 7.89 8.34
N GLU A 92 -6.50 8.06 7.07
CA GLU A 92 -7.73 7.53 6.47
C GLU A 92 -7.72 5.99 6.43
N MET A 93 -6.59 5.36 6.10
CA MET A 93 -6.44 3.91 6.18
C MET A 93 -6.69 3.42 7.61
N SER A 94 -6.16 4.10 8.61
CA SER A 94 -6.38 3.78 10.02
C SER A 94 -7.85 3.85 10.40
N ASN A 95 -8.57 4.86 9.92
CA ASN A 95 -10.01 5.01 10.16
C ASN A 95 -10.81 3.87 9.50
N LEU A 96 -10.49 3.52 8.26
CA LEU A 96 -11.18 2.46 7.51
C LEU A 96 -10.92 1.07 8.09
N LEU A 97 -9.73 0.82 8.60
CA LEU A 97 -9.33 -0.48 9.16
C LEU A 97 -9.69 -0.63 10.66
N GLY A 98 -9.94 0.46 11.36
CA GLY A 98 -10.15 0.44 12.81
C GLY A 98 -8.89 0.13 13.61
N GLU A 99 -7.71 0.27 13.01
CA GLU A 99 -6.41 0.10 13.67
C GLU A 99 -5.40 1.12 13.14
N GLU A 100 -4.38 1.42 13.95
CA GLU A 100 -3.35 2.38 13.56
C GLU A 100 -2.45 1.84 12.45
N ILE A 101 -2.34 2.59 11.37
CA ILE A 101 -1.32 2.41 10.33
C ILE A 101 -0.10 3.23 10.74
N ILE A 102 1.06 2.59 10.80
CA ILE A 102 2.31 3.27 11.14
C ILE A 102 2.85 3.95 9.89
N PHE A 103 2.89 5.28 9.92
CA PHE A 103 3.46 6.07 8.84
C PHE A 103 4.98 6.21 9.02
N ILE A 104 5.73 5.84 8.00
CA ILE A 104 7.20 5.94 7.99
C ILE A 104 7.61 7.05 7.03
N ASP A 105 8.11 8.14 7.56
CA ASP A 105 8.48 9.37 6.84
C ASP A 105 9.87 9.26 6.19
N THR A 106 10.21 8.11 5.63
CA THR A 106 11.48 7.85 4.97
C THR A 106 11.40 6.64 4.06
N ILE A 107 12.33 6.53 3.11
CA ILE A 107 12.55 5.31 2.33
C ILE A 107 13.90 4.64 2.64
N LYS A 108 14.62 5.15 3.64
CA LYS A 108 15.94 4.59 4.02
C LYS A 108 15.75 3.21 4.64
N ASN A 109 16.40 2.22 4.06
CA ASN A 109 16.28 0.83 4.47
C ASN A 109 16.51 0.58 5.96
N ASN A 110 17.49 1.23 6.55
CA ASN A 110 17.81 1.04 7.97
C ASN A 110 16.68 1.53 8.88
N GLU A 111 16.11 2.68 8.58
CA GLU A 111 15.00 3.25 9.35
C GLU A 111 13.72 2.43 9.17
N ILE A 112 13.46 1.91 7.97
CA ILE A 112 12.33 1.02 7.71
C ILE A 112 12.48 -0.28 8.50
N LYS A 113 13.64 -0.93 8.42
CA LYS A 113 13.91 -2.17 9.19
C LYS A 113 13.71 -1.97 10.68
N GLU A 114 14.23 -0.88 11.23
CA GLU A 114 14.09 -0.56 12.65
C GLU A 114 12.61 -0.41 13.05
N ASN A 115 11.79 0.26 12.23
CA ASN A 115 10.35 0.37 12.47
C ASN A 115 9.64 -0.99 12.41
N LEU A 116 9.98 -1.83 11.42
CA LEU A 116 9.41 -3.16 11.28
C LEU A 116 9.74 -4.06 12.48
N GLU A 117 10.96 -4.00 12.97
CA GLU A 117 11.42 -4.79 14.11
C GLU A 117 10.77 -4.35 15.44
N LYS A 118 10.59 -3.04 15.62
CA LYS A 118 9.92 -2.48 16.81
C LYS A 118 8.41 -2.74 16.85
N ASN A 119 7.78 -2.94 15.71
CA ASN A 119 6.33 -3.03 15.57
C ASN A 119 5.92 -4.28 14.77
N PRO A 120 6.18 -5.50 15.26
CA PRO A 120 5.85 -6.72 14.54
C PRO A 120 4.35 -6.86 14.30
N GLY A 121 3.97 -7.38 13.15
CA GLY A 121 2.57 -7.65 12.81
C GLY A 121 1.74 -6.43 12.45
N ARG A 122 2.35 -5.24 12.41
CA ARG A 122 1.65 -3.99 12.09
C ARG A 122 1.65 -3.73 10.58
N ILE A 123 0.81 -2.77 10.20
CA ILE A 123 0.71 -2.28 8.83
C ILE A 123 1.40 -0.93 8.75
N PHE A 124 2.18 -0.73 7.70
CA PHE A 124 2.99 0.46 7.49
C PHE A 124 2.63 1.13 6.17
N LEU A 125 2.77 2.44 6.12
CA LEU A 125 2.74 3.22 4.89
C LEU A 125 4.00 4.09 4.83
N LEU A 126 4.75 3.99 3.74
CA LEU A 126 5.90 4.86 3.49
C LEU A 126 5.44 6.20 2.94
N GLU A 127 6.31 7.23 3.09
CA GLU A 127 6.11 8.53 2.50
C GLU A 127 6.08 8.47 0.96
N ASN A 128 5.55 9.51 0.33
CA ASN A 128 5.39 9.62 -1.11
C ASN A 128 6.68 9.27 -1.87
N LEU A 129 6.65 8.22 -2.66
CA LEU A 129 7.81 7.77 -3.44
C LEU A 129 8.32 8.83 -4.42
N ARG A 130 7.45 9.70 -4.91
CA ARG A 130 7.83 10.77 -5.83
C ARG A 130 8.58 11.94 -5.20
N PHE A 131 8.78 11.93 -3.89
CA PHE A 131 9.73 12.85 -3.26
C PHE A 131 11.19 12.51 -3.56
N TYR A 132 11.45 11.32 -4.11
CA TYR A 132 12.78 10.77 -4.29
C TYR A 132 13.09 10.65 -5.79
N ASP A 133 14.22 11.24 -6.19
CA ASP A 133 14.67 11.27 -7.58
C ASP A 133 14.96 9.86 -8.13
N GLU A 134 15.36 8.95 -7.27
CA GLU A 134 15.64 7.55 -7.59
C GLU A 134 14.43 6.83 -8.19
N GLU A 135 13.25 7.05 -7.63
CA GLU A 135 12.00 6.50 -8.17
C GLU A 135 11.68 7.08 -9.55
N LEU A 136 11.85 8.39 -9.73
CA LEU A 136 11.56 9.09 -10.98
C LEU A 136 12.52 8.67 -12.12
N ASN A 137 13.75 8.36 -11.77
CA ASN A 137 14.82 8.01 -12.72
C ASN A 137 15.01 6.50 -12.88
N ASN A 138 14.17 5.67 -12.27
CA ASN A 138 14.32 4.21 -12.25
C ASN A 138 15.73 3.76 -11.82
N ASN A 139 16.26 4.39 -10.79
CA ASN A 139 17.58 4.03 -10.28
C ASN A 139 17.52 2.63 -9.65
N LEU A 140 18.45 1.75 -10.06
CA LEU A 140 18.50 0.37 -9.58
C LEU A 140 18.86 0.24 -8.09
N ASP A 141 19.42 1.28 -7.50
CA ASP A 141 19.79 1.33 -6.09
C ASP A 141 18.64 1.76 -5.17
N PHE A 142 17.48 2.08 -5.77
CA PHE A 142 16.28 2.50 -5.05
C PHE A 142 15.55 1.34 -4.35
#